data_9107c48b23d6ba9541e2cd56f69ba7c0
#
_entry.id   9107c48b23d6ba9541e2cd56f69ba7c0
#
_cell.length_a   1.000
_cell.length_b   1.000
_cell.length_c   1.000
_cell.angle_alpha   90.00
_cell.angle_beta   90.00
_cell.angle_gamma   90.00
#
_symmetry.space_group_name_H-M   'P 1'
#
loop_
_entity.id
_entity.type
_entity.pdbx_description
1 polymer ?
#
loop_
_entity_poly.entity_id
_entity_poly.type
_entity_poly.pdbx_seq_one_letter_code
_entity_poly.pdbx_strand_id
1 'polypeptide(L)'
;NVVKGGQAYRLKAMNCPMHNLIFSSRGRSYRELPLRFFEFGTVYRDEKSGVVQGLTRVRSITQDDSHSYVTKEQAPDEVRHLLRFILGLLRDFGLDDVALELSTRDEDGKKKDKFIGSDEQWAEATEVLAQIADESGLRVVPDPGGAAYYGPKISIQARDAIGRVWQMSTIQYDFNQPERFGLQYTAADGSHQQPVMIHSAKFG
;
A
#
# COMPACT_ATOMS: atom_id res chain seq x y z
N ASN A 1 -14.21 -18.57 -8.08
CA ASN A 1 -14.60 -18.48 -9.49
C ASN A 1 -16.10 -18.72 -9.62
N VAL A 2 -16.77 -17.93 -10.43
CA VAL A 2 -18.20 -18.10 -10.79
C VAL A 2 -18.23 -18.35 -12.28
N VAL A 3 -19.02 -19.32 -12.74
CA VAL A 3 -19.23 -19.59 -14.18
C VAL A 3 -20.68 -19.24 -14.53
N LYS A 4 -20.87 -18.37 -15.51
CA LYS A 4 -22.20 -17.97 -16.02
C LYS A 4 -22.15 -17.97 -17.55
N GLY A 5 -23.07 -18.70 -18.20
CA GLY A 5 -23.11 -18.76 -19.67
C GLY A 5 -21.82 -19.31 -20.32
N GLY A 6 -21.10 -20.20 -19.64
CA GLY A 6 -19.81 -20.73 -20.13
C GLY A 6 -18.61 -19.82 -19.88
N GLN A 7 -18.82 -18.60 -19.40
CA GLN A 7 -17.75 -17.65 -19.10
C GLN A 7 -17.37 -17.71 -17.62
N ALA A 8 -16.05 -17.74 -17.35
CA ALA A 8 -15.51 -17.74 -15.99
C ALA A 8 -15.33 -16.29 -15.49
N TYR A 9 -15.81 -16.05 -14.28
CA TYR A 9 -15.65 -14.79 -13.56
C TYR A 9 -14.86 -15.02 -12.26
N ARG A 10 -14.17 -13.98 -11.81
CA ARG A 10 -13.52 -13.95 -10.49
C ARG A 10 -14.03 -12.75 -9.71
N LEU A 11 -14.34 -12.96 -8.43
CA LEU A 11 -14.57 -11.84 -7.52
C LEU A 11 -13.26 -11.08 -7.31
N LYS A 12 -13.33 -9.77 -7.41
CA LYS A 12 -12.17 -8.88 -7.26
C LYS A 12 -11.69 -8.90 -5.80
N ALA A 13 -10.48 -9.36 -5.55
CA ALA A 13 -9.88 -9.42 -4.22
C ALA A 13 -9.03 -8.18 -3.89
N MET A 14 -8.59 -7.44 -4.91
CA MET A 14 -7.74 -6.23 -4.83
C MET A 14 -8.06 -5.29 -5.98
N ASN A 15 -7.84 -3.99 -5.77
CA ASN A 15 -8.02 -2.96 -6.80
C ASN A 15 -6.75 -2.72 -7.63
N CYS A 16 -5.57 -3.01 -7.08
CA CYS A 16 -4.26 -2.75 -7.68
C CYS A 16 -4.12 -3.20 -9.14
N PRO A 17 -4.54 -4.43 -9.54
CA PRO A 17 -4.36 -4.88 -10.91
C PRO A 17 -5.06 -4.00 -11.95
N MET A 18 -6.21 -3.41 -11.61
CA MET A 18 -6.96 -2.55 -12.53
C MET A 18 -6.23 -1.22 -12.76
N HIS A 19 -5.67 -0.61 -11.71
CA HIS A 19 -4.85 0.58 -11.82
C HIS A 19 -3.57 0.33 -12.61
N ASN A 20 -2.92 -0.83 -12.43
CA ASN A 20 -1.77 -1.23 -13.25
C ASN A 20 -2.12 -1.35 -14.74
N LEU A 21 -3.28 -1.93 -15.08
CA LEU A 21 -3.76 -1.99 -16.46
C LEU A 21 -4.06 -0.59 -17.03
N ILE A 22 -4.63 0.31 -16.23
CA ILE A 22 -4.86 1.71 -16.64
C ILE A 22 -3.52 2.42 -16.86
N PHE A 23 -2.53 2.20 -15.98
CA PHE A 23 -1.20 2.76 -16.16
C PHE A 23 -0.59 2.29 -17.49
N SER A 24 -0.62 0.99 -17.77
CA SER A 24 -0.03 0.38 -18.96
C SER A 24 -0.84 0.56 -20.25
N SER A 25 -2.05 1.13 -20.19
CA SER A 25 -2.94 1.28 -21.35
C SER A 25 -2.37 2.20 -22.46
N ARG A 26 -1.36 3.00 -22.15
CA ARG A 26 -0.61 3.84 -23.08
C ARG A 26 0.81 4.10 -22.58
N GLY A 27 1.69 4.61 -23.45
CA GLY A 27 3.00 5.09 -23.04
C GLY A 27 2.91 6.20 -21.99
N ARG A 28 3.81 6.18 -21.01
CA ARG A 28 3.91 7.17 -19.94
C ARG A 28 5.23 7.92 -20.02
N SER A 29 5.21 9.22 -19.68
CA SER A 29 6.39 10.06 -19.58
C SER A 29 6.68 10.36 -18.09
N TYR A 30 7.96 10.53 -17.74
CA TYR A 30 8.36 11.00 -16.40
C TYR A 30 7.68 12.32 -16.01
N ARG A 31 7.26 13.14 -16.97
CA ARG A 31 6.53 14.40 -16.74
C ARG A 31 5.11 14.20 -16.20
N GLU A 32 4.56 12.99 -16.34
CA GLU A 32 3.24 12.64 -15.83
C GLU A 32 3.32 12.13 -14.37
N LEU A 33 4.53 11.86 -13.86
CA LEU A 33 4.74 11.37 -12.52
C LEU A 33 4.96 12.53 -11.52
N PRO A 34 4.39 12.44 -10.32
CA PRO A 34 3.56 11.38 -9.74
C PRO A 34 2.21 11.23 -10.44
N LEU A 35 1.86 10.02 -10.87
CA LEU A 35 0.54 9.70 -11.40
C LEU A 35 -0.28 8.96 -10.35
N ARG A 36 -1.41 9.53 -9.93
CA ARG A 36 -2.24 9.00 -8.84
C ARG A 36 -3.57 8.53 -9.37
N PHE A 37 -3.92 7.29 -9.08
CA PHE A 37 -5.26 6.74 -9.29
C PHE A 37 -5.97 6.51 -7.97
N PHE A 38 -7.28 6.73 -7.96
CA PHE A 38 -8.11 6.58 -6.79
C PHE A 38 -9.47 5.97 -7.19
N GLU A 39 -9.97 5.07 -6.36
CA GLU A 39 -11.33 4.55 -6.48
C GLU A 39 -11.94 4.24 -5.10
N PHE A 40 -13.24 4.36 -4.98
CA PHE A 40 -13.98 3.63 -3.95
C PHE A 40 -14.25 2.22 -4.49
N GLY A 41 -13.32 1.32 -4.19
CA GLY A 41 -13.29 -0.02 -4.77
C GLY A 41 -13.83 -1.07 -3.81
N THR A 42 -14.89 -1.79 -4.20
CA THR A 42 -15.36 -2.95 -3.45
C THR A 42 -14.54 -4.18 -3.80
N VAL A 43 -14.00 -4.85 -2.77
CA VAL A 43 -13.24 -6.09 -2.89
C VAL A 43 -13.88 -7.20 -2.08
N TYR A 44 -13.63 -8.44 -2.51
CA TYR A 44 -14.18 -9.65 -1.91
C TYR A 44 -13.05 -10.58 -1.52
N ARG A 45 -12.99 -10.98 -0.25
CA ARG A 45 -11.95 -11.85 0.29
C ARG A 45 -12.55 -13.09 0.91
N ASP A 46 -12.04 -14.26 0.56
CA ASP A 46 -12.45 -15.53 1.14
C ASP A 46 -11.74 -15.74 2.48
N GLU A 47 -12.22 -15.01 3.49
CA GLU A 47 -11.71 -15.12 4.84
C GLU A 47 -12.05 -16.50 5.44
N LYS A 48 -11.07 -17.10 6.13
CA LYS A 48 -11.25 -18.39 6.78
C LYS A 48 -12.36 -18.34 7.84
N SER A 49 -13.03 -19.47 8.06
CA SER A 49 -13.98 -19.62 9.14
C SER A 49 -13.32 -19.30 10.49
N GLY A 50 -14.02 -18.54 11.35
CA GLY A 50 -13.54 -18.11 12.67
C GLY A 50 -12.67 -16.84 12.66
N VAL A 51 -12.32 -16.28 11.47
CA VAL A 51 -11.56 -15.03 11.37
C VAL A 51 -12.48 -13.82 11.21
N VAL A 52 -13.68 -14.02 10.67
CA VAL A 52 -14.68 -12.97 10.49
C VAL A 52 -15.19 -12.50 11.86
N GLN A 53 -15.14 -11.19 12.11
CA GLN A 53 -15.47 -10.59 13.40
C GLN A 53 -16.27 -9.30 13.24
N GLY A 54 -17.57 -9.36 13.42
CA GLY A 54 -18.46 -8.21 13.35
C GLY A 54 -18.25 -7.40 12.08
N LEU A 55 -18.10 -6.07 12.21
CA LEU A 55 -17.79 -5.17 11.10
C LEU A 55 -16.30 -4.92 10.92
N THR A 56 -15.44 -5.43 11.80
CA THR A 56 -14.00 -5.16 11.78
C THR A 56 -13.22 -6.07 10.84
N ARG A 57 -13.76 -7.27 10.56
CA ARG A 57 -13.20 -8.17 9.56
C ARG A 57 -14.30 -8.89 8.80
N VAL A 58 -14.50 -8.50 7.58
CA VAL A 58 -15.60 -8.93 6.71
C VAL A 58 -15.08 -9.53 5.41
N ARG A 59 -15.94 -10.20 4.66
CA ARG A 59 -15.60 -10.81 3.35
C ARG A 59 -15.78 -9.85 2.18
N SER A 60 -16.47 -8.75 2.36
CA SER A 60 -16.67 -7.71 1.34
C SER A 60 -16.51 -6.35 1.99
N ILE A 61 -15.58 -5.55 1.49
CA ILE A 61 -15.32 -4.19 1.96
C ILE A 61 -15.22 -3.23 0.77
N THR A 62 -15.62 -1.99 0.99
CA THR A 62 -15.35 -0.89 0.05
C THR A 62 -14.26 -0.04 0.66
N GLN A 63 -13.15 0.10 -0.06
CA GLN A 63 -11.98 0.86 0.36
C GLN A 63 -11.86 2.14 -0.46
N ASP A 64 -11.39 3.21 0.16
CA ASP A 64 -10.90 4.41 -0.52
C ASP A 64 -9.45 4.17 -1.00
N ASP A 65 -9.31 3.33 -2.00
CA ASP A 65 -8.03 2.77 -2.42
C ASP A 65 -7.35 3.65 -3.46
N SER A 66 -6.08 3.94 -3.27
CA SER A 66 -5.28 4.72 -4.22
C SER A 66 -3.90 4.12 -4.46
N HIS A 67 -3.41 4.35 -5.68
CA HIS A 67 -2.12 3.90 -6.15
C HIS A 67 -1.41 5.06 -6.82
N SER A 68 -0.25 5.44 -6.28
CA SER A 68 0.62 6.46 -6.85
C SER A 68 1.79 5.79 -7.56
N TYR A 69 2.03 6.18 -8.80
CA TYR A 69 3.17 5.75 -9.59
C TYR A 69 4.17 6.89 -9.61
N VAL A 70 5.39 6.64 -9.18
CA VAL A 70 6.42 7.65 -8.97
C VAL A 70 7.77 7.17 -9.48
N THR A 71 8.72 8.10 -9.69
CA THR A 71 10.13 7.70 -9.81
C THR A 71 10.67 7.34 -8.43
N LYS A 72 11.85 6.69 -8.37
CA LYS A 72 12.51 6.38 -7.09
C LYS A 72 12.79 7.65 -6.28
N GLU A 73 13.23 8.71 -6.95
CA GLU A 73 13.55 9.99 -6.33
C GLU A 73 12.30 10.70 -5.77
N GLN A 74 11.13 10.48 -6.39
CA GLN A 74 9.86 11.05 -5.94
C GLN A 74 9.21 10.26 -4.82
N ALA A 75 9.60 9.00 -4.60
CA ALA A 75 8.94 8.11 -3.64
C ALA A 75 8.93 8.68 -2.20
N PRO A 76 10.03 9.25 -1.66
CA PRO A 76 10.01 9.85 -0.31
C PRO A 76 9.00 10.99 -0.20
N ASP A 77 8.94 11.88 -1.19
CA ASP A 77 8.02 13.01 -1.17
C ASP A 77 6.56 12.57 -1.29
N GLU A 78 6.30 11.53 -2.08
CA GLU A 78 4.95 10.97 -2.20
C GLU A 78 4.48 10.31 -0.90
N VAL A 79 5.33 9.52 -0.24
CA VAL A 79 5.01 8.91 1.06
C VAL A 79 4.75 10.01 2.11
N ARG A 80 5.57 11.05 2.14
CA ARG A 80 5.41 12.20 3.03
C ARG A 80 4.10 12.95 2.76
N HIS A 81 3.76 13.13 1.48
CA HIS A 81 2.48 13.73 1.06
C HIS A 81 1.29 12.91 1.54
N LEU A 82 1.29 11.60 1.31
CA LEU A 82 0.23 10.69 1.73
C LEU A 82 0.08 10.66 3.25
N LEU A 83 1.18 10.58 3.99
CA LEU A 83 1.14 10.59 5.46
C LEU A 83 0.50 11.86 6.00
N ARG A 84 0.92 13.04 5.51
CA ARG A 84 0.32 14.32 5.91
C ARG A 84 -1.17 14.38 5.58
N PHE A 85 -1.56 13.91 4.40
CA PHE A 85 -2.96 13.88 3.98
C PHE A 85 -3.80 12.99 4.92
N ILE A 86 -3.33 11.78 5.21
CA ILE A 86 -4.01 10.83 6.11
C ILE A 86 -4.15 11.41 7.52
N LEU A 87 -3.08 11.96 8.08
CA LEU A 87 -3.11 12.54 9.42
C LEU A 87 -4.08 13.74 9.51
N GLY A 88 -4.14 14.57 8.47
CA GLY A 88 -5.12 15.64 8.35
C GLY A 88 -6.55 15.11 8.35
N LEU A 89 -6.80 14.10 7.52
CA LEU A 89 -8.11 13.47 7.40
C LEU A 89 -8.56 12.82 8.73
N LEU A 90 -7.68 12.07 9.40
CA LEU A 90 -8.00 11.45 10.70
C LEU A 90 -8.33 12.50 11.76
N ARG A 91 -7.59 13.62 11.78
CA ARG A 91 -7.87 14.76 12.67
C ARG A 91 -9.25 15.37 12.40
N ASP A 92 -9.64 15.53 11.14
CA ASP A 92 -10.96 16.06 10.76
C ASP A 92 -12.11 15.17 11.28
N PHE A 93 -11.83 13.86 11.50
CA PHE A 93 -12.76 12.92 12.14
C PHE A 93 -12.59 12.81 13.67
N GLY A 94 -11.73 13.63 14.27
CA GLY A 94 -11.50 13.63 15.73
C GLY A 94 -10.62 12.49 16.23
N LEU A 95 -9.82 11.87 15.36
CA LEU A 95 -8.88 10.79 15.68
C LEU A 95 -7.48 11.37 15.81
N ASP A 96 -7.16 11.97 16.97
CA ASP A 96 -5.89 12.65 17.22
C ASP A 96 -4.84 11.78 17.91
N ASP A 97 -5.26 10.74 18.67
CA ASP A 97 -4.34 9.79 19.32
C ASP A 97 -3.90 8.69 18.33
N VAL A 98 -2.88 9.02 17.56
CA VAL A 98 -2.36 8.15 16.50
C VAL A 98 -0.91 7.75 16.74
N ALA A 99 -0.54 6.57 16.25
CA ALA A 99 0.82 6.07 16.19
C ALA A 99 1.08 5.43 14.82
N LEU A 100 2.34 5.35 14.43
CA LEU A 100 2.76 4.66 13.23
C LEU A 100 3.30 3.28 13.59
N GLU A 101 2.89 2.27 12.85
CA GLU A 101 3.48 0.93 12.91
C GLU A 101 4.26 0.70 11.62
N LEU A 102 5.58 0.53 11.74
CA LEU A 102 6.47 0.25 10.62
C LEU A 102 6.66 -1.26 10.50
N SER A 103 6.00 -1.86 9.53
CA SER A 103 6.11 -3.28 9.26
C SER A 103 7.18 -3.54 8.20
N THR A 104 8.16 -4.37 8.58
CA THR A 104 9.28 -4.79 7.74
C THR A 104 9.24 -6.30 7.50
N ARG A 105 10.13 -6.81 6.64
CA ARG A 105 10.32 -8.25 6.51
C ARG A 105 10.96 -8.83 7.77
N ASP A 106 10.77 -10.14 7.97
CA ASP A 106 11.42 -10.90 9.04
C ASP A 106 12.76 -11.45 8.52
N GLU A 107 13.86 -10.76 8.82
CA GLU A 107 15.18 -11.10 8.28
C GLU A 107 15.75 -12.39 8.87
N ASP A 108 15.46 -12.68 10.13
CA ASP A 108 16.00 -13.82 10.89
C ASP A 108 14.98 -14.93 11.13
N GLY A 109 13.74 -14.75 10.69
CA GLY A 109 12.62 -15.59 11.07
C GLY A 109 12.29 -16.71 10.11
N LYS A 110 11.42 -17.61 10.58
CA LYS A 110 10.90 -18.78 9.84
C LYS A 110 10.05 -18.42 8.60
N LYS A 111 9.83 -17.12 8.34
CA LYS A 111 8.94 -16.63 7.27
C LYS A 111 9.70 -15.92 6.14
N LYS A 112 11.03 -16.07 6.07
CA LYS A 112 11.86 -15.38 5.06
C LYS A 112 11.38 -15.69 3.63
N ASP A 113 10.99 -16.92 3.35
CA ASP A 113 10.50 -17.37 2.03
C ASP A 113 9.14 -16.76 1.63
N LYS A 114 8.46 -16.07 2.54
CA LYS A 114 7.21 -15.36 2.25
C LYS A 114 7.45 -14.08 1.46
N PHE A 115 8.60 -13.45 1.62
CA PHE A 115 8.89 -12.13 1.09
C PHE A 115 9.62 -12.25 -0.25
N ILE A 116 9.17 -11.50 -1.24
CA ILE A 116 9.72 -11.49 -2.60
C ILE A 116 10.52 -10.19 -2.83
N GLY A 117 11.45 -10.22 -3.79
CA GLY A 117 12.34 -9.09 -4.08
C GLY A 117 13.76 -9.30 -3.51
N SER A 118 14.68 -8.44 -3.92
CA SER A 118 16.07 -8.48 -3.48
C SER A 118 16.27 -7.80 -2.12
N ASP A 119 17.39 -8.08 -1.48
CA ASP A 119 17.77 -7.45 -0.20
C ASP A 119 17.94 -5.94 -0.36
N GLU A 120 18.46 -5.49 -1.51
CA GLU A 120 18.64 -4.06 -1.83
C GLU A 120 17.30 -3.34 -1.98
N GLN A 121 16.32 -3.95 -2.66
CA GLN A 121 14.98 -3.39 -2.82
C GLN A 121 14.28 -3.23 -1.46
N TRP A 122 14.40 -4.23 -0.58
CA TRP A 122 13.85 -4.16 0.78
C TRP A 122 14.55 -3.11 1.63
N ALA A 123 15.89 -3.02 1.56
CA ALA A 123 16.65 -2.02 2.30
C ALA A 123 16.24 -0.60 1.88
N GLU A 124 16.25 -0.30 0.58
CA GLU A 124 15.85 0.99 0.01
C GLU A 124 14.43 1.39 0.43
N ALA A 125 13.46 0.49 0.22
CA ALA A 125 12.07 0.76 0.54
C ALA A 125 11.84 0.95 2.05
N THR A 126 12.50 0.15 2.89
CA THR A 126 12.38 0.25 4.35
C THR A 126 13.00 1.56 4.85
N GLU A 127 14.16 1.95 4.32
CA GLU A 127 14.84 3.20 4.69
C GLU A 127 13.96 4.42 4.39
N VAL A 128 13.33 4.48 3.20
CA VAL A 128 12.40 5.54 2.84
C VAL A 128 11.25 5.63 3.84
N LEU A 129 10.62 4.51 4.17
CA LEU A 129 9.48 4.52 5.10
C LEU A 129 9.91 4.85 6.53
N ALA A 130 11.04 4.33 7.00
CA ALA A 130 11.58 4.60 8.33
C ALA A 130 11.92 6.08 8.51
N GLN A 131 12.64 6.67 7.55
CA GLN A 131 12.98 8.08 7.57
C GLN A 131 11.73 8.95 7.71
N ILE A 132 10.68 8.71 6.91
CA ILE A 132 9.48 9.53 6.93
C ILE A 132 8.65 9.30 8.20
N ALA A 133 8.64 8.08 8.72
CA ALA A 133 8.02 7.79 10.00
C ALA A 133 8.69 8.58 11.14
N ASP A 134 10.03 8.62 11.18
CA ASP A 134 10.80 9.39 12.16
C ASP A 134 10.58 10.90 12.00
N GLU A 135 10.60 11.42 10.76
CA GLU A 135 10.32 12.83 10.46
C GLU A 135 8.93 13.29 10.92
N SER A 136 7.98 12.38 11.06
CA SER A 136 6.61 12.70 11.48
C SER A 136 6.50 13.18 12.91
N GLY A 137 7.47 12.86 13.77
CA GLY A 137 7.46 13.15 15.21
C GLY A 137 6.44 12.30 15.99
N LEU A 138 5.75 11.37 15.36
CA LEU A 138 4.81 10.45 16.00
C LEU A 138 5.57 9.27 16.62
N ARG A 139 4.91 8.58 17.55
CA ARG A 139 5.42 7.32 18.08
C ARG A 139 5.45 6.27 16.97
N VAL A 140 6.64 5.71 16.70
CA VAL A 140 6.83 4.63 15.74
C VAL A 140 6.97 3.31 16.50
N VAL A 141 6.18 2.31 16.10
CA VAL A 141 6.21 0.95 16.66
C VAL A 141 6.77 0.01 15.58
N PRO A 142 7.91 -0.66 15.83
CA PRO A 142 8.43 -1.65 14.91
C PRO A 142 7.54 -2.90 14.86
N ASP A 143 7.32 -3.44 13.66
CA ASP A 143 6.59 -4.68 13.42
C ASP A 143 7.37 -5.58 12.43
N PRO A 144 8.45 -6.24 12.90
CA PRO A 144 9.23 -7.14 12.07
C PRO A 144 8.42 -8.37 11.66
N GLY A 145 8.40 -8.69 10.38
CA GLY A 145 7.62 -9.79 9.81
C GLY A 145 6.16 -9.46 9.49
N GLY A 146 5.68 -8.27 9.84
CA GLY A 146 4.33 -7.81 9.55
C GLY A 146 4.12 -7.19 8.17
N ALA A 147 5.20 -7.01 7.40
CA ALA A 147 5.12 -6.44 6.07
C ALA A 147 4.26 -7.29 5.11
N ALA A 148 3.78 -6.65 4.05
CA ALA A 148 3.24 -7.35 2.90
C ALA A 148 4.37 -8.17 2.22
N TYR A 149 4.01 -9.26 1.53
CA TYR A 149 5.01 -10.10 0.87
C TYR A 149 5.78 -9.36 -0.23
N TYR A 150 5.26 -8.25 -0.73
CA TYR A 150 5.77 -7.45 -1.85
C TYR A 150 6.45 -6.13 -1.44
N GLY A 151 6.49 -5.80 -0.16
CA GLY A 151 7.16 -4.59 0.31
C GLY A 151 6.79 -4.17 1.74
N PRO A 152 7.56 -3.25 2.33
CA PRO A 152 7.31 -2.71 3.66
C PRO A 152 6.10 -1.76 3.66
N LYS A 153 5.57 -1.50 4.86
CA LYS A 153 4.41 -0.61 5.03
C LYS A 153 4.50 0.21 6.32
N ILE A 154 3.86 1.37 6.29
CA ILE A 154 3.45 2.12 7.48
C ILE A 154 1.95 1.90 7.66
N SER A 155 1.53 1.40 8.83
CA SER A 155 0.14 1.39 9.26
C SER A 155 -0.10 2.53 10.23
N ILE A 156 -1.17 3.30 10.03
CA ILE A 156 -1.57 4.35 10.95
C ILE A 156 -2.58 3.75 11.92
N GLN A 157 -2.18 3.71 13.19
CA GLN A 157 -2.96 3.16 14.29
C GLN A 157 -3.64 4.31 15.04
N ALA A 158 -4.95 4.23 15.25
CA ALA A 158 -5.68 5.17 16.08
C ALA A 158 -6.27 4.50 17.30
N ARG A 159 -6.38 5.24 18.41
CA ARG A 159 -6.97 4.76 19.66
C ARG A 159 -8.40 5.25 19.78
N ASP A 160 -9.31 4.35 20.08
CA ASP A 160 -10.71 4.71 20.36
C ASP A 160 -10.92 5.24 21.79
N ALA A 161 -12.12 5.74 22.06
CA ALA A 161 -12.47 6.35 23.34
C ALA A 161 -12.38 5.40 24.54
N ILE A 162 -12.34 4.07 24.32
CA ILE A 162 -12.17 3.07 25.38
C ILE A 162 -10.77 2.44 25.37
N GLY A 163 -9.83 3.05 24.66
CA GLY A 163 -8.41 2.70 24.68
C GLY A 163 -8.00 1.57 23.74
N ARG A 164 -8.88 1.06 22.88
CA ARG A 164 -8.52 0.03 21.90
C ARG A 164 -7.81 0.66 20.71
N VAL A 165 -6.83 -0.04 20.17
CA VAL A 165 -6.05 0.39 19.00
C VAL A 165 -6.61 -0.27 17.74
N TRP A 166 -6.82 0.54 16.70
CA TRP A 166 -7.33 0.12 15.40
C TRP A 166 -6.41 0.59 14.29
N GLN A 167 -6.13 -0.30 13.34
CA GLN A 167 -5.47 0.13 12.12
C GLN A 167 -6.50 0.85 11.24
N MET A 168 -6.24 2.15 10.99
CA MET A 168 -7.15 3.01 10.22
C MET A 168 -6.70 3.15 8.77
N SER A 169 -5.42 3.28 8.55
CA SER A 169 -4.87 3.59 7.23
C SER A 169 -3.57 2.85 6.99
N THR A 170 -3.19 2.75 5.73
CA THR A 170 -1.95 2.09 5.32
C THR A 170 -1.27 2.85 4.19
N ILE A 171 0.06 2.95 4.23
CA ILE A 171 0.92 3.34 3.12
C ILE A 171 1.90 2.21 2.88
N GLN A 172 1.96 1.67 1.66
CA GLN A 172 2.80 0.53 1.32
C GLN A 172 3.68 0.86 0.13
N TYR A 173 4.96 0.55 0.25
CA TYR A 173 5.92 0.69 -0.84
C TYR A 173 5.98 -0.64 -1.61
N ASP A 174 5.70 -0.61 -2.91
CA ASP A 174 5.66 -1.80 -3.77
C ASP A 174 6.62 -1.63 -4.94
N PHE A 175 7.68 -2.43 -4.94
CA PHE A 175 8.63 -2.55 -6.05
C PHE A 175 8.34 -3.76 -6.94
N ASN A 176 7.44 -4.65 -6.54
CA ASN A 176 7.20 -5.94 -7.17
C ASN A 176 6.09 -5.91 -8.22
N GLN A 177 4.93 -5.31 -7.93
CA GLN A 177 3.85 -5.24 -8.92
C GLN A 177 4.25 -4.49 -10.19
N PRO A 178 4.95 -3.33 -10.14
CA PRO A 178 5.44 -2.69 -11.33
C PRO A 178 6.28 -3.61 -12.22
N GLU A 179 7.17 -4.41 -11.64
CA GLU A 179 7.97 -5.39 -12.36
C GLU A 179 7.10 -6.47 -13.00
N ARG A 180 6.21 -7.09 -12.22
CA ARG A 180 5.34 -8.18 -12.69
C ARG A 180 4.36 -7.78 -13.77
N PHE A 181 3.89 -6.53 -13.76
CA PHE A 181 3.02 -5.97 -14.80
C PHE A 181 3.79 -5.35 -15.96
N GLY A 182 5.14 -5.35 -15.91
CA GLY A 182 5.99 -4.73 -16.93
C GLY A 182 5.73 -3.24 -17.11
N LEU A 183 5.42 -2.53 -16.00
CA LEU A 183 5.12 -1.11 -16.04
C LEU A 183 6.38 -0.32 -16.34
N GLN A 184 6.29 0.61 -17.29
CA GLN A 184 7.41 1.43 -17.71
C GLN A 184 6.97 2.87 -17.99
N TYR A 185 7.87 3.81 -17.77
CA TYR A 185 7.76 5.19 -18.23
C TYR A 185 9.03 5.59 -18.98
N THR A 186 8.91 6.56 -19.88
CA THR A 186 10.05 7.14 -20.58
C THR A 186 10.67 8.24 -19.71
N ALA A 187 11.92 8.07 -19.33
CA ALA A 187 12.70 9.04 -18.56
C ALA A 187 13.14 10.23 -19.40
N ALA A 188 13.77 11.23 -18.78
CA ALA A 188 14.20 12.46 -19.46
C ALA A 188 15.27 12.22 -20.56
N ASP A 189 16.08 11.19 -20.39
CA ASP A 189 17.11 10.75 -21.33
C ASP A 189 16.57 9.84 -22.45
N GLY A 190 15.25 9.57 -22.46
CA GLY A 190 14.59 8.68 -23.41
C GLY A 190 14.64 7.19 -23.04
N SER A 191 15.30 6.81 -21.95
CA SER A 191 15.33 5.42 -21.49
C SER A 191 13.98 4.99 -20.89
N HIS A 192 13.71 3.69 -20.93
CA HIS A 192 12.55 3.12 -20.24
C HIS A 192 12.93 2.70 -18.82
N GLN A 193 12.21 3.21 -17.86
CA GLN A 193 12.41 2.91 -16.45
C GLN A 193 11.13 2.39 -15.80
N GLN A 194 11.31 1.58 -14.75
CA GLN A 194 10.21 1.04 -13.96
C GLN A 194 9.80 2.06 -12.88
N PRO A 195 8.50 2.38 -12.74
CA PRO A 195 8.04 3.20 -11.63
C PRO A 195 8.07 2.43 -10.31
N VAL A 196 8.11 3.16 -9.21
CA VAL A 196 7.73 2.67 -7.89
C VAL A 196 6.23 2.87 -7.72
N MET A 197 5.57 1.93 -7.07
CA MET A 197 4.14 2.01 -6.77
C MET A 197 3.94 2.18 -5.26
N ILE A 198 3.20 3.21 -4.87
CA ILE A 198 2.81 3.43 -3.48
C ILE A 198 1.31 3.19 -3.35
N HIS A 199 0.94 2.19 -2.54
CA HIS A 199 -0.45 1.92 -2.20
C HIS A 199 -0.86 2.74 -0.99
N SER A 200 -2.08 3.25 -0.98
CA SER A 200 -2.63 3.90 0.19
C SER A 200 -4.14 3.70 0.29
N ALA A 201 -4.58 3.14 1.41
CA ALA A 201 -5.97 3.17 1.84
C ALA A 201 -6.05 4.08 3.07
N LYS A 202 -6.99 5.07 3.07
CA LYS A 202 -7.11 6.07 4.13
C LYS A 202 -8.11 5.61 5.18
N PHE A 203 -9.22 5.04 4.72
CA PHE A 203 -10.19 4.30 5.53
C PHE A 203 -10.45 2.95 4.86
N GLY A 204 -10.06 1.84 5.50
CA GLY A 204 -10.18 0.51 4.92
C GLY A 204 -10.55 -0.56 5.94
#